data_e8fd5ae272f5fdd37ddee038d1c7b5bf
#
_entry.id   e8fd5ae272f5fdd37ddee038d1c7b5bf
#
_cell.length_a   1.000
_cell.length_b   1.000
_cell.length_c   1.000
_cell.angle_alpha   90.00
_cell.angle_beta   90.00
_cell.angle_gamma   90.00
#
_symmetry.space_group_name_H-M   'P 1'
#
loop_
_entity.id
_entity.type
_entity.pdbx_description
1 polymer ?
#
loop_
_entity_poly.entity_id
_entity_poly.type
_entity_poly.pdbx_seq_one_letter_code
_entity_poly.pdbx_strand_id
1 'polypeptide(L)'
;ALAFSALGDAVLEYSPNWFIGGLAAFLIAHIIYTVVFVRRWRGVRVSAGAVAVVIYSCVFAAWLLPEVGTIVLPVAIYVAAITAMVASAFMARFSNRWVEIGAVLFLISDTVLAVDRFRMPVPLPDWIIWPSYYVGQYLITKGFLKATERAE
;
A
#
# COMPACT_ATOMS: atom_id res chain seq x y z
N ALA A 1 2.96 1.67 -11.88
CA ALA A 1 2.16 1.41 -10.69
C ALA A 1 0.68 1.72 -10.94
N LEU A 2 0.30 2.97 -11.25
CA LEU A 2 -1.11 3.40 -11.40
C LEU A 2 -1.94 2.49 -12.33
N ALA A 3 -1.41 2.10 -13.49
CA ALA A 3 -2.13 1.21 -14.40
C ALA A 3 -2.43 -0.18 -13.77
N PHE A 4 -1.51 -0.72 -12.97
CA PHE A 4 -1.73 -1.99 -12.26
C PHE A 4 -2.68 -1.82 -11.08
N SER A 5 -2.68 -0.67 -10.42
CA SER A 5 -3.69 -0.37 -9.40
C SER A 5 -5.09 -0.30 -10.02
N ALA A 6 -5.26 0.44 -11.13
CA ALA A 6 -6.53 0.51 -11.85
C ALA A 6 -6.99 -0.86 -12.39
N LEU A 7 -6.06 -1.71 -12.83
CA LEU A 7 -6.37 -3.10 -13.19
C LEU A 7 -6.85 -3.90 -11.97
N GLY A 8 -6.20 -3.73 -10.83
CA GLY A 8 -6.60 -4.35 -9.57
C GLY A 8 -8.03 -3.98 -9.18
N ASP A 9 -8.36 -2.67 -9.23
CA ASP A 9 -9.70 -2.15 -8.98
C ASP A 9 -10.73 -2.82 -9.89
N ALA A 10 -10.48 -2.79 -11.21
CA ALA A 10 -11.38 -3.38 -12.19
C ALA A 10 -11.60 -4.90 -11.97
N VAL A 11 -10.53 -5.62 -11.60
CA VAL A 11 -10.61 -7.07 -11.35
C VAL A 11 -11.37 -7.37 -10.07
N LEU A 12 -11.16 -6.60 -8.99
CA LEU A 12 -11.89 -6.77 -7.72
C LEU A 12 -13.38 -6.47 -7.87
N GLU A 13 -13.73 -5.46 -8.67
CA GLU A 13 -15.13 -5.08 -8.93
C GLU A 13 -15.86 -6.09 -9.83
N TYR A 14 -15.14 -6.69 -10.79
CA TYR A 14 -15.74 -7.59 -11.78
C TYR A 14 -16.34 -8.85 -11.16
N SER A 15 -15.65 -9.49 -10.20
CA SER A 15 -16.16 -10.68 -9.52
C SER A 15 -15.38 -11.01 -8.25
N PRO A 16 -16.08 -11.40 -7.16
CA PRO A 16 -15.46 -11.89 -5.92
C PRO A 16 -14.50 -13.07 -6.12
N ASN A 17 -14.70 -13.87 -7.16
CA ASN A 17 -13.87 -15.03 -7.49
C ASN A 17 -12.48 -14.63 -8.02
N TRP A 18 -12.31 -13.39 -8.47
CA TRP A 18 -11.06 -12.87 -9.01
C TRP A 18 -10.22 -12.11 -7.96
N PHE A 19 -10.56 -12.26 -6.68
CA PHE A 19 -9.86 -11.57 -5.59
C PHE A 19 -8.33 -11.75 -5.66
N ILE A 20 -7.83 -12.98 -5.90
CA ILE A 20 -6.38 -13.24 -6.04
C ILE A 20 -5.80 -12.51 -7.25
N GLY A 21 -6.56 -12.39 -8.34
CA GLY A 21 -6.14 -11.62 -9.53
C GLY A 21 -5.98 -10.14 -9.24
N GLY A 22 -6.95 -9.54 -8.54
CA GLY A 22 -6.87 -8.16 -8.07
C GLY A 22 -5.69 -7.94 -7.12
N LEU A 23 -5.53 -8.84 -6.14
CA LEU A 23 -4.41 -8.83 -5.21
C LEU A 23 -3.05 -8.89 -5.93
N ALA A 24 -2.94 -9.72 -6.98
CA ALA A 24 -1.72 -9.83 -7.79
C ALA A 24 -1.42 -8.54 -8.58
N ALA A 25 -2.44 -7.88 -9.13
CA ALA A 25 -2.27 -6.62 -9.83
C ALA A 25 -1.78 -5.51 -8.88
N PHE A 26 -2.38 -5.41 -7.70
CA PHE A 26 -1.92 -4.47 -6.65
C PHE A 26 -0.52 -4.83 -6.14
N LEU A 27 -0.20 -6.11 -5.98
CA LEU A 27 1.14 -6.56 -5.61
C LEU A 27 2.19 -6.03 -6.58
N ILE A 28 1.94 -6.12 -7.89
CA ILE A 28 2.83 -5.57 -8.92
C ILE A 28 2.96 -4.05 -8.75
N ALA A 29 1.86 -3.34 -8.52
CA ALA A 29 1.88 -1.91 -8.26
C ALA A 29 2.77 -1.54 -7.07
N HIS A 30 2.65 -2.27 -5.94
CA HIS A 30 3.46 -2.07 -4.75
C HIS A 30 4.95 -2.33 -4.99
N ILE A 31 5.29 -3.37 -5.74
CA ILE A 31 6.68 -3.67 -6.12
C ILE A 31 7.24 -2.51 -6.96
N ILE A 32 6.50 -2.01 -7.95
CA ILE A 32 6.93 -0.89 -8.78
C ILE A 32 7.15 0.36 -7.93
N TYR A 33 6.22 0.70 -7.04
CA TYR A 33 6.40 1.83 -6.11
C TYR A 33 7.62 1.65 -5.22
N THR A 34 7.80 0.46 -4.64
CA THR A 34 8.96 0.14 -3.80
C THR A 34 10.26 0.37 -4.56
N VAL A 35 10.38 -0.15 -5.77
CA VAL A 35 11.59 0.04 -6.62
C VAL A 35 11.85 1.51 -6.88
N VAL A 36 10.81 2.29 -7.20
CA VAL A 36 10.92 3.73 -7.44
C VAL A 36 11.38 4.49 -6.19
N PHE A 37 10.84 4.13 -5.02
CA PHE A 37 11.18 4.79 -3.76
C PHE A 37 12.58 4.42 -3.28
N VAL A 38 12.97 3.14 -3.39
CA VAL A 38 14.32 2.66 -3.03
C VAL A 38 15.40 3.34 -3.89
N ARG A 39 15.14 3.60 -5.17
CA ARG A 39 16.08 4.35 -6.04
C ARG A 39 16.31 5.79 -5.57
N ARG A 40 15.42 6.35 -4.77
CA ARG A 40 15.55 7.68 -4.15
C ARG A 40 16.05 7.64 -2.70
N TRP A 41 16.35 6.47 -2.21
CA TRP A 41 16.94 6.30 -0.88
C TRP A 41 18.37 6.77 -0.87
N ARG A 42 18.68 7.76 -0.04
CA ARG A 42 20.03 8.30 0.13
C ARG A 42 20.37 8.34 1.62
N GLY A 43 21.05 7.32 2.13
CA GLY A 43 21.59 7.34 3.48
C GLY A 43 21.32 6.09 4.30
N VAL A 44 22.00 5.98 5.44
CA VAL A 44 22.04 4.79 6.31
C VAL A 44 21.07 4.90 7.50
N ARG A 45 20.46 6.08 7.72
CA ARG A 45 19.55 6.28 8.86
C ARG A 45 18.17 5.73 8.57
N VAL A 46 17.76 4.76 9.38
CA VAL A 46 16.39 4.22 9.37
C VAL A 46 15.44 5.27 9.91
N SER A 47 14.39 5.57 9.15
CA SER A 47 13.33 6.50 9.58
C SER A 47 12.49 5.86 10.67
N ALA A 48 12.16 6.63 11.71
CA ALA A 48 11.20 6.20 12.74
C ALA A 48 9.83 5.82 12.14
N GLY A 49 9.39 6.52 11.08
CA GLY A 49 8.18 6.17 10.35
C GLY A 49 8.25 4.80 9.68
N ALA A 50 9.40 4.46 9.08
CA ALA A 50 9.59 3.12 8.50
C ALA A 50 9.54 2.02 9.57
N VAL A 51 10.17 2.25 10.72
CA VAL A 51 10.11 1.30 11.86
C VAL A 51 8.67 1.14 12.36
N ALA A 52 7.95 2.25 12.53
CA ALA A 52 6.56 2.21 12.98
C ALA A 52 5.65 1.43 12.02
N VAL A 53 5.83 1.61 10.72
CA VAL A 53 5.09 0.85 9.70
C VAL A 53 5.39 -0.64 9.77
N VAL A 54 6.66 -1.03 9.92
CA VAL A 54 7.03 -2.45 10.04
C VAL A 54 6.42 -3.07 11.30
N ILE A 55 6.51 -2.38 12.45
CA ILE A 55 5.91 -2.87 13.71
C ILE A 55 4.39 -3.00 13.53
N TYR A 56 3.72 -1.98 13.01
CA TYR A 56 2.29 -2.01 12.74
C TYR A 56 1.92 -3.22 11.86
N SER A 57 2.61 -3.40 10.73
CA SER A 57 2.31 -4.48 9.79
C SER A 57 2.57 -5.86 10.37
N CYS A 58 3.61 -6.03 11.20
CA CYS A 58 3.85 -7.31 11.89
C CYS A 58 2.73 -7.63 12.87
N VAL A 59 2.30 -6.67 13.68
CA VAL A 59 1.19 -6.83 14.63
C VAL A 59 -0.11 -7.10 13.88
N PHE A 60 -0.39 -6.33 12.83
CA PHE A 60 -1.56 -6.51 11.99
C PHE A 60 -1.59 -7.89 11.30
N ALA A 61 -0.46 -8.32 10.72
CA ALA A 61 -0.34 -9.62 10.09
C ALA A 61 -0.55 -10.77 11.10
N ALA A 62 0.05 -10.69 12.28
CA ALA A 62 -0.13 -11.69 13.33
C ALA A 62 -1.59 -11.82 13.78
N TRP A 63 -2.33 -10.71 13.76
CA TRP A 63 -3.74 -10.67 14.11
C TRP A 63 -4.65 -11.13 12.95
N LEU A 64 -4.34 -10.77 11.69
CA LEU A 64 -5.18 -11.02 10.53
C LEU A 64 -5.01 -12.43 9.97
N LEU A 65 -3.76 -12.89 9.75
CA LEU A 65 -3.45 -14.09 8.97
C LEU A 65 -4.10 -15.37 9.49
N PRO A 66 -4.34 -15.58 10.80
CA PRO A 66 -5.05 -16.77 11.28
C PRO A 66 -6.47 -16.93 10.73
N GLU A 67 -7.11 -15.84 10.29
CA GLU A 67 -8.50 -15.82 9.80
C GLU A 67 -8.59 -15.92 8.26
N VAL A 68 -7.48 -15.81 7.55
CA VAL A 68 -7.44 -15.73 6.07
C VAL A 68 -7.70 -17.08 5.39
N GLY A 69 -7.47 -18.20 6.09
CA GLY A 69 -7.73 -19.55 5.58
C GLY A 69 -6.74 -19.98 4.48
N THR A 70 -7.26 -20.55 3.39
CA THR A 70 -6.44 -21.20 2.34
C THR A 70 -5.56 -20.23 1.54
N ILE A 71 -5.88 -18.94 1.52
CA ILE A 71 -5.12 -17.91 0.78
C ILE A 71 -4.15 -17.13 1.68
N VAL A 72 -3.77 -17.69 2.83
CA VAL A 72 -2.86 -17.05 3.78
C VAL A 72 -1.53 -16.65 3.15
N LEU A 73 -0.96 -17.49 2.28
CA LEU A 73 0.33 -17.18 1.65
C LEU A 73 0.27 -16.00 0.67
N PRO A 74 -0.67 -15.92 -0.28
CA PRO A 74 -0.87 -14.74 -1.10
C PRO A 74 -1.07 -13.45 -0.28
N VAL A 75 -1.88 -13.49 0.77
CA VAL A 75 -2.15 -12.34 1.61
C VAL A 75 -0.91 -11.93 2.42
N ALA A 76 -0.14 -12.88 2.96
CA ALA A 76 1.10 -12.59 3.66
C ALA A 76 2.15 -11.91 2.76
N ILE A 77 2.31 -12.40 1.52
CA ILE A 77 3.18 -11.78 0.51
C ILE A 77 2.72 -10.34 0.21
N TYR A 78 1.42 -10.15 0.09
CA TYR A 78 0.83 -8.84 -0.16
C TYR A 78 1.10 -7.86 1.01
N VAL A 79 0.87 -8.30 2.26
CA VAL A 79 1.17 -7.48 3.45
C VAL A 79 2.66 -7.12 3.50
N ALA A 80 3.55 -8.04 3.16
CA ALA A 80 4.99 -7.76 3.09
C ALA A 80 5.31 -6.72 2.00
N ALA A 81 4.66 -6.80 0.84
CA ALA A 81 4.90 -5.87 -0.27
C ALA A 81 4.42 -4.45 0.04
N ILE A 82 3.20 -4.29 0.60
CA ILE A 82 2.72 -2.95 0.99
C ILE A 82 3.56 -2.38 2.12
N THR A 83 3.99 -3.20 3.07
CA THR A 83 4.91 -2.78 4.14
C THR A 83 6.22 -2.26 3.56
N ALA A 84 6.81 -2.98 2.60
CA ALA A 84 8.04 -2.57 1.93
C ALA A 84 7.84 -1.26 1.15
N MET A 85 6.70 -1.10 0.47
CA MET A 85 6.34 0.13 -0.23
C MET A 85 6.26 1.31 0.72
N VAL A 86 5.50 1.21 1.81
CA VAL A 86 5.31 2.33 2.74
C VAL A 86 6.60 2.62 3.51
N ALA A 87 7.32 1.62 3.99
CA ALA A 87 8.61 1.81 4.64
C ALA A 87 9.62 2.48 3.71
N SER A 88 9.69 2.06 2.43
CA SER A 88 10.57 2.70 1.44
C SER A 88 10.19 4.15 1.15
N ALA A 89 8.89 4.52 1.19
CA ALA A 89 8.44 5.90 1.07
C ALA A 89 9.01 6.79 2.19
N PHE A 90 9.03 6.30 3.43
CA PHE A 90 9.65 6.99 4.58
C PHE A 90 11.18 7.06 4.51
N MET A 91 11.82 6.15 3.79
CA MET A 91 13.27 6.11 3.60
C MET A 91 13.72 6.94 2.39
N ALA A 92 12.83 7.15 1.43
CA ALA A 92 13.10 7.92 0.23
C ALA A 92 13.20 9.43 0.53
N ARG A 93 14.10 10.12 -0.15
CA ARG A 93 14.23 11.58 -0.03
C ARG A 93 13.40 12.28 -1.10
N PHE A 94 12.21 12.66 -0.72
CA PHE A 94 11.37 13.57 -1.48
C PHE A 94 11.44 14.99 -0.91
N SER A 95 11.28 15.99 -1.75
CA SER A 95 11.27 17.41 -1.35
C SER A 95 10.01 17.81 -0.56
N ASN A 96 9.06 16.89 -0.41
CA ASN A 96 7.78 17.09 0.27
C ASN A 96 7.33 15.79 0.92
N ARG A 97 6.40 15.87 1.88
CA ARG A 97 5.85 14.70 2.61
C ARG A 97 4.64 14.04 1.92
N TRP A 98 4.28 14.46 0.72
CA TRP A 98 3.07 13.96 0.07
C TRP A 98 3.16 12.46 -0.26
N VAL A 99 4.36 11.98 -0.67
CA VAL A 99 4.58 10.56 -0.95
C VAL A 99 4.40 9.72 0.31
N GLU A 100 4.97 10.15 1.44
CA GLU A 100 4.83 9.48 2.73
C GLU A 100 3.36 9.42 3.18
N ILE A 101 2.67 10.58 3.13
CA ILE A 101 1.24 10.68 3.52
C ILE A 101 0.38 9.81 2.59
N GLY A 102 0.63 9.88 1.29
CA GLY A 102 -0.09 9.08 0.30
C GLY A 102 0.10 7.57 0.50
N ALA A 103 1.32 7.14 0.82
CA ALA A 103 1.62 5.73 1.10
C ALA A 103 0.93 5.24 2.38
N VAL A 104 0.85 6.09 3.42
CA VAL A 104 0.10 5.77 4.65
C VAL A 104 -1.40 5.68 4.39
N LEU A 105 -1.97 6.60 3.60
CA LEU A 105 -3.39 6.54 3.22
C LEU A 105 -3.71 5.27 2.43
N PHE A 106 -2.81 4.84 1.55
CA PHE A 106 -2.94 3.57 0.85
C PHE A 106 -2.95 2.39 1.83
N LEU A 107 -2.02 2.37 2.78
CA LEU A 107 -1.97 1.33 3.84
C LEU A 107 -3.26 1.29 4.67
N ILE A 108 -3.84 2.46 4.99
CA ILE A 108 -5.12 2.54 5.70
C ILE A 108 -6.25 1.91 4.87
N SER A 109 -6.35 2.24 3.59
CA SER A 109 -7.31 1.65 2.67
C SER A 109 -7.23 0.13 2.67
N ASP A 110 -6.03 -0.41 2.48
CA ASP A 110 -5.80 -1.85 2.42
C ASP A 110 -6.03 -2.54 3.77
N THR A 111 -5.73 -1.86 4.87
CA THR A 111 -6.04 -2.36 6.21
C THR A 111 -7.55 -2.54 6.39
N VAL A 112 -8.34 -1.52 6.03
CA VAL A 112 -9.80 -1.58 6.14
C VAL A 112 -10.38 -2.66 5.22
N LEU A 113 -9.90 -2.74 3.98
CA LEU A 113 -10.29 -3.79 3.04
C LEU A 113 -10.01 -5.20 3.59
N ALA A 114 -8.81 -5.40 4.17
CA ALA A 114 -8.44 -6.69 4.73
C ALA A 114 -9.24 -7.06 5.98
N VAL A 115 -9.55 -6.08 6.86
CA VAL A 115 -10.39 -6.30 8.04
C VAL A 115 -11.81 -6.68 7.62
N ASP A 116 -12.40 -5.92 6.70
CA ASP A 116 -13.75 -6.16 6.19
C ASP A 116 -13.86 -7.52 5.50
N ARG A 117 -12.84 -7.90 4.76
CA ARG A 117 -12.82 -9.15 3.99
C ARG A 117 -12.61 -10.41 4.83
N PHE A 118 -11.74 -10.34 5.86
CA PHE A 118 -11.23 -11.54 6.53
C PHE A 118 -11.55 -11.63 8.01
N ARG A 119 -11.87 -10.54 8.66
CA ARG A 119 -11.99 -10.51 10.12
C ARG A 119 -13.39 -10.20 10.62
N MET A 120 -13.93 -9.06 10.23
CA MET A 120 -15.26 -8.60 10.65
C MET A 120 -15.79 -7.53 9.69
N PRO A 121 -17.11 -7.46 9.48
CA PRO A 121 -17.68 -6.42 8.65
C PRO A 121 -17.41 -5.04 9.23
N VAL A 122 -16.86 -4.14 8.42
CA VAL A 122 -16.61 -2.76 8.79
C VAL A 122 -17.83 -1.91 8.41
N PRO A 123 -18.34 -1.03 9.29
CA PRO A 123 -19.43 -0.12 8.92
C PRO A 123 -19.00 0.82 7.78
N LEU A 124 -19.74 0.82 6.68
CA LEU A 124 -19.51 1.69 5.51
C LEU A 124 -18.05 1.64 4.99
N PRO A 125 -17.49 0.45 4.69
CA PRO A 125 -16.06 0.29 4.37
C PRO A 125 -15.69 1.14 3.15
N ASP A 126 -16.55 1.24 2.15
CA ASP A 126 -16.32 2.00 0.92
C ASP A 126 -16.07 3.48 1.16
N TRP A 127 -16.68 4.07 2.18
CA TRP A 127 -16.47 5.48 2.56
C TRP A 127 -15.08 5.75 3.16
N ILE A 128 -14.38 4.70 3.58
CA ILE A 128 -12.99 4.80 4.08
C ILE A 128 -12.03 4.33 2.99
N ILE A 129 -12.29 3.18 2.37
CA ILE A 129 -11.41 2.55 1.39
C ILE A 129 -11.19 3.48 0.19
N TRP A 130 -12.25 3.86 -0.51
CA TRP A 130 -12.12 4.62 -1.75
C TRP A 130 -11.49 6.00 -1.57
N PRO A 131 -11.92 6.85 -0.60
CA PRO A 131 -11.29 8.14 -0.41
C PRO A 131 -9.82 8.04 0.00
N SER A 132 -9.47 7.16 0.94
CA SER A 132 -8.08 7.01 1.39
C SER A 132 -7.19 6.45 0.27
N TYR A 133 -7.68 5.52 -0.53
CA TYR A 133 -6.99 4.97 -1.68
C TYR A 133 -6.73 6.04 -2.76
N TYR A 134 -7.78 6.70 -3.27
CA TYR A 134 -7.62 7.66 -4.37
C TYR A 134 -6.82 8.90 -3.95
N VAL A 135 -7.04 9.42 -2.75
CA VAL A 135 -6.23 10.52 -2.22
C VAL A 135 -4.79 10.06 -2.02
N GLY A 136 -4.58 8.84 -1.54
CA GLY A 136 -3.26 8.23 -1.40
C GLY A 136 -2.52 8.16 -2.75
N GLN A 137 -3.15 7.63 -3.79
CA GLN A 137 -2.60 7.54 -5.15
C GLN A 137 -2.27 8.93 -5.73
N TYR A 138 -3.18 9.88 -5.53
CA TYR A 138 -2.97 11.27 -5.98
C TYR A 138 -1.76 11.90 -5.31
N LEU A 139 -1.64 11.76 -3.98
CA LEU A 139 -0.54 12.34 -3.22
C LEU A 139 0.82 11.70 -3.57
N ILE A 140 0.87 10.38 -3.75
CA ILE A 140 2.07 9.68 -4.21
C ILE A 140 2.50 10.24 -5.57
N THR A 141 1.58 10.29 -6.52
CA THR A 141 1.86 10.74 -7.89
C THR A 141 2.31 12.20 -7.92
N LYS A 142 1.55 13.08 -7.28
CA LYS A 142 1.86 14.52 -7.22
C LYS A 142 3.16 14.80 -6.48
N GLY A 143 3.40 14.10 -5.39
CA GLY A 143 4.65 14.22 -4.61
C GLY A 143 5.87 13.78 -5.41
N PHE A 144 5.74 12.72 -6.19
CA PHE A 144 6.78 12.21 -7.09
C PHE A 144 7.08 13.20 -8.22
N LEU A 145 6.06 13.68 -8.95
CA LEU A 145 6.22 14.63 -10.06
C LEU A 145 6.91 15.92 -9.60
N LYS A 146 6.42 16.53 -8.50
CA LYS A 146 7.02 17.74 -7.94
C LYS A 146 8.49 17.56 -7.51
N ALA A 147 8.86 16.34 -7.12
CA ALA A 147 10.25 16.05 -6.77
C ALA A 147 11.15 15.82 -8.00
N THR A 148 10.58 15.55 -9.16
CA THR A 148 11.30 15.39 -10.43
C THR A 148 11.51 16.73 -11.09
N GLU A 149 10.50 17.62 -11.13
CA GLU A 149 10.60 18.99 -11.65
C GLU A 149 11.66 19.86 -10.97
N ARG A 150 11.97 19.58 -9.69
CA ARG A 150 13.00 20.31 -8.94
C ARG A 150 14.41 19.76 -9.11
N ALA A 151 14.55 18.65 -9.81
CA ALA A 151 15.84 18.00 -10.05
C ALA A 151 16.42 18.33 -11.43
N GLU A 152 15.61 18.95 -12.31
CA GLU A 152 15.99 19.59 -13.57
C GLU A 152 16.36 21.06 -13.34
#